data_6a65b8cdd81900d0c00d0a5a5fefe6fd
#
_entry.id   6a65b8cdd81900d0c00d0a5a5fefe6fd
#
_cell.length_a   1.000
_cell.length_b   1.000
_cell.length_c   1.000
_cell.angle_alpha   90.00
_cell.angle_beta   90.00
_cell.angle_gamma   90.00
#
_symmetry.space_group_name_H-M   'P 1'
#
loop_
_entity.id
_entity.type
_entity.pdbx_description
1 polymer ?
#
loop_
_entity_poly.entity_id
_entity_poly.type
_entity_poly.pdbx_seq_one_letter_code
_entity_poly.pdbx_strand_id
1 'polypeptide(L)'
;MMKSFKLKAFIALILFVSLGSSQKRNRFYAKPTLAIMNFDSSGISEDVYNILYNKLWNDIDSIGVFIMVEQHQIYDVLEKYNYDRPECTTRACAIEIGRLVGVKNVITGSFVSSGDSTSVQAELIMVRDDSIQFSSAGQHVGKTDDLIPHIQIAALQLSGIKPSDALLIKAGLLTANVEENKLIKFLKSWFNKTKSFLYRNNIEKDEEVE
;
A
#
# COMPACT_ATOMS: atom_id res chain seq x y z
N MET A 1 -34.24 -17.83 -57.76
CA MET A 1 -33.98 -16.53 -57.13
C MET A 1 -34.21 -16.43 -55.63
N MET A 2 -34.93 -17.36 -54.99
CA MET A 2 -35.24 -17.31 -53.55
C MET A 2 -34.09 -17.74 -52.56
N LYS A 3 -33.11 -18.54 -53.03
CA LYS A 3 -32.02 -19.04 -52.17
C LYS A 3 -30.98 -17.96 -51.79
N SER A 4 -30.72 -17.02 -52.68
CA SER A 4 -29.75 -15.95 -52.48
C SER A 4 -30.21 -14.89 -51.43
N PHE A 5 -31.52 -14.65 -51.34
CA PHE A 5 -32.11 -13.65 -50.40
C PHE A 5 -32.03 -14.14 -48.92
N LYS A 6 -32.30 -15.45 -48.71
CA LYS A 6 -32.19 -16.01 -47.37
C LYS A 6 -30.76 -16.07 -46.83
N LEU A 7 -29.77 -16.28 -47.72
CA LEU A 7 -28.37 -16.29 -47.32
C LEU A 7 -27.87 -14.87 -46.93
N LYS A 8 -28.28 -13.85 -47.67
CA LYS A 8 -27.93 -12.44 -47.35
C LYS A 8 -28.58 -11.96 -46.06
N ALA A 9 -29.83 -12.37 -45.77
CA ALA A 9 -30.51 -12.06 -44.53
C ALA A 9 -29.83 -12.74 -43.34
N PHE A 10 -29.32 -13.97 -43.49
CA PHE A 10 -28.64 -14.73 -42.46
C PHE A 10 -27.26 -14.12 -42.13
N ILE A 11 -26.51 -13.66 -43.14
CA ILE A 11 -25.24 -12.96 -42.96
C ILE A 11 -25.44 -11.61 -42.29
N ALA A 12 -26.49 -10.86 -42.62
CA ALA A 12 -26.83 -9.59 -41.98
C ALA A 12 -27.19 -9.80 -40.50
N LEU A 13 -27.91 -10.89 -40.15
CA LEU A 13 -28.23 -11.24 -38.76
C LEU A 13 -27.00 -11.58 -37.94
N ILE A 14 -26.04 -12.32 -38.51
CA ILE A 14 -24.78 -12.67 -37.81
C ILE A 14 -23.91 -11.42 -37.57
N LEU A 15 -23.88 -10.49 -38.54
CA LEU A 15 -23.15 -9.22 -38.37
C LEU A 15 -23.80 -8.30 -37.31
N PHE A 16 -25.12 -8.38 -37.14
CA PHE A 16 -25.82 -7.58 -36.13
C PHE A 16 -25.60 -8.13 -34.70
N VAL A 17 -25.42 -9.44 -34.55
CA VAL A 17 -25.10 -10.06 -33.25
C VAL A 17 -23.65 -9.81 -32.83
N SER A 18 -22.72 -9.65 -33.77
CA SER A 18 -21.31 -9.36 -33.48
C SER A 18 -21.04 -7.90 -33.08
N LEU A 19 -21.98 -7.00 -33.33
CA LEU A 19 -21.96 -5.59 -32.87
C LEU A 19 -22.54 -5.41 -31.46
N GLY A 20 -22.94 -6.52 -30.79
CA GLY A 20 -23.29 -6.55 -29.37
C GLY A 20 -22.10 -6.04 -28.55
N SER A 21 -22.10 -4.75 -28.33
CA SER A 21 -21.11 -3.95 -27.64
C SER A 21 -20.69 -4.64 -26.34
N SER A 22 -19.44 -5.05 -26.27
CA SER A 22 -18.75 -5.26 -25.01
C SER A 22 -18.66 -3.91 -24.30
N GLN A 23 -19.75 -3.47 -23.70
CA GLN A 23 -19.73 -2.37 -22.74
C GLN A 23 -18.89 -2.87 -21.56
N LYS A 24 -17.60 -2.53 -21.57
CA LYS A 24 -16.80 -2.50 -20.34
C LYS A 24 -17.59 -1.60 -19.38
N ARG A 25 -18.36 -2.22 -18.48
CA ARG A 25 -18.90 -1.51 -17.32
C ARG A 25 -17.68 -1.05 -16.54
N ASN A 26 -17.31 0.21 -16.71
CA ASN A 26 -16.46 0.90 -15.75
C ASN A 26 -17.24 0.86 -14.42
N ARG A 27 -17.03 -0.17 -13.64
CA ARG A 27 -17.44 -0.18 -12.24
C ARG A 27 -16.56 0.89 -11.60
N PHE A 28 -17.13 2.07 -11.40
CA PHE A 28 -16.59 3.01 -10.43
C PHE A 28 -16.65 2.28 -9.08
N TYR A 29 -15.54 1.64 -8.71
CA TYR A 29 -15.39 1.13 -7.36
C TYR A 29 -15.27 2.34 -6.47
N ALA A 30 -16.37 2.69 -5.79
CA ALA A 30 -16.30 3.68 -4.73
C ALA A 30 -15.25 3.19 -3.72
N LYS A 31 -14.29 4.07 -3.37
CA LYS A 31 -13.30 3.75 -2.35
C LYS A 31 -14.00 3.24 -1.09
N PRO A 32 -13.50 2.18 -0.45
CA PRO A 32 -14.07 1.72 0.81
C PRO A 32 -13.83 2.74 1.91
N THR A 33 -14.79 2.88 2.82
CA THR A 33 -14.66 3.68 4.04
C THR A 33 -13.77 2.98 5.05
N LEU A 34 -12.95 3.76 5.76
CA LEU A 34 -12.00 3.27 6.76
C LEU A 34 -12.05 4.14 8.02
N ALA A 35 -12.14 3.49 9.18
CA ALA A 35 -11.91 4.11 10.48
C ALA A 35 -10.66 3.49 11.13
N ILE A 36 -9.77 4.33 11.67
CA ILE A 36 -8.63 3.87 12.46
C ILE A 36 -9.03 4.02 13.93
N MET A 37 -9.03 2.89 14.65
CA MET A 37 -9.36 2.84 16.05
C MET A 37 -8.16 3.22 16.91
N ASN A 38 -8.41 3.51 18.19
CA ASN A 38 -7.33 3.70 19.14
C ASN A 38 -6.48 2.42 19.23
N PHE A 39 -5.16 2.59 19.24
CA PHE A 39 -4.22 1.50 19.37
C PHE A 39 -3.95 1.23 20.85
N ASP A 40 -3.77 -0.04 21.20
CA ASP A 40 -3.20 -0.39 22.48
C ASP A 40 -1.78 0.19 22.60
N SER A 41 -1.46 0.75 23.79
CA SER A 41 -0.15 1.35 24.01
C SER A 41 0.41 0.91 25.36
N SER A 42 1.63 0.39 25.31
CA SER A 42 2.35 -0.03 26.50
C SER A 42 3.81 0.42 26.43
N GLY A 43 4.26 1.08 27.50
CA GLY A 43 5.65 1.52 27.64
C GLY A 43 6.03 2.72 26.74
N ILE A 44 5.07 3.40 26.10
CA ILE A 44 5.30 4.64 25.34
C ILE A 44 4.54 5.81 25.98
N SER A 45 5.08 7.02 25.85
CA SER A 45 4.39 8.24 26.31
C SER A 45 3.26 8.62 25.36
N GLU A 46 2.32 9.40 25.85
CA GLU A 46 1.18 9.93 25.08
C GLU A 46 1.67 10.74 23.86
N ASP A 47 2.72 11.56 24.02
CA ASP A 47 3.28 12.34 22.93
C ASP A 47 3.79 11.44 21.80
N VAL A 48 4.50 10.38 22.15
CA VAL A 48 5.02 9.40 21.18
C VAL A 48 3.86 8.66 20.52
N TYR A 49 2.86 8.23 21.28
CA TYR A 49 1.65 7.62 20.75
C TYR A 49 0.99 8.52 19.70
N ASN A 50 0.78 9.79 20.03
CA ASN A 50 0.15 10.76 19.13
C ASN A 50 0.96 10.96 17.84
N ILE A 51 2.29 11.02 17.94
CA ILE A 51 3.18 11.13 16.75
C ILE A 51 3.00 9.91 15.84
N LEU A 52 3.07 8.70 16.39
CA LEU A 52 2.98 7.46 15.61
C LEU A 52 1.58 7.27 15.00
N TYR A 53 0.53 7.52 15.79
CA TYR A 53 -0.86 7.41 15.36
C TYR A 53 -1.18 8.41 14.24
N ASN A 54 -0.86 9.68 14.43
CA ASN A 54 -1.08 10.71 13.43
C ASN A 54 -0.25 10.46 12.15
N LYS A 55 0.96 9.93 12.29
CA LYS A 55 1.78 9.54 11.14
C LYS A 55 1.12 8.42 10.34
N LEU A 56 0.63 7.38 11.00
CA LEU A 56 -0.09 6.29 10.35
C LEU A 56 -1.34 6.78 9.63
N TRP A 57 -2.13 7.61 10.30
CA TRP A 57 -3.35 8.18 9.75
C TRP A 57 -3.07 9.01 8.49
N ASN A 58 -2.11 9.94 8.58
CA ASN A 58 -1.74 10.81 7.46
C ASN A 58 -1.14 10.03 6.28
N ASP A 59 -0.35 9.00 6.54
CA ASP A 59 0.22 8.17 5.48
C ASP A 59 -0.86 7.40 4.73
N ILE A 60 -1.82 6.79 5.43
CA ILE A 60 -2.93 6.06 4.83
C ILE A 60 -3.84 7.01 4.03
N ASP A 61 -4.16 8.18 4.58
CA ASP A 61 -4.95 9.20 3.87
C ASP A 61 -4.24 9.66 2.58
N SER A 62 -2.94 9.93 2.66
CA SER A 62 -2.12 10.35 1.52
C SER A 62 -2.03 9.30 0.42
N ILE A 63 -2.08 8.01 0.75
CA ILE A 63 -2.14 6.90 -0.21
C ILE A 63 -3.45 6.96 -1.00
N GLY A 64 -4.54 7.39 -0.38
CA GLY A 64 -5.81 7.71 -1.02
C GLY A 64 -6.60 6.52 -1.56
N VAL A 65 -6.39 5.30 -1.06
CA VAL A 65 -7.17 4.10 -1.43
C VAL A 65 -8.47 3.98 -0.63
N PHE A 66 -8.58 4.71 0.48
CA PHE A 66 -9.75 4.71 1.36
C PHE A 66 -10.43 6.08 1.40
N ILE A 67 -11.68 6.11 1.85
CA ILE A 67 -12.36 7.30 2.37
C ILE A 67 -12.21 7.22 3.88
N MET A 68 -11.38 8.12 4.44
CA MET A 68 -11.09 8.14 5.86
C MET A 68 -12.28 8.71 6.65
N VAL A 69 -12.57 8.11 7.81
CA VAL A 69 -13.49 8.66 8.81
C VAL A 69 -12.64 9.27 9.92
N GLU A 70 -12.87 10.54 10.19
CA GLU A 70 -12.12 11.26 11.21
C GLU A 70 -12.52 10.83 12.63
N GLN A 71 -11.58 10.92 13.56
CA GLN A 71 -11.79 10.43 14.93
C GLN A 71 -12.98 11.11 15.64
N HIS A 72 -13.17 12.42 15.43
CA HIS A 72 -14.32 13.12 16.01
C HIS A 72 -15.66 12.57 15.51
N GLN A 73 -15.76 12.18 14.24
CA GLN A 73 -16.98 11.58 13.67
C GLN A 73 -17.28 10.21 14.30
N ILE A 74 -16.24 9.46 14.67
CA ILE A 74 -16.39 8.20 15.41
C ILE A 74 -16.99 8.50 16.78
N TYR A 75 -16.44 9.46 17.52
CA TYR A 75 -16.93 9.84 18.83
C TYR A 75 -18.38 10.35 18.80
N ASP A 76 -18.74 11.20 17.83
CA ASP A 76 -20.12 11.69 17.68
C ASP A 76 -21.14 10.54 17.53
N VAL A 77 -20.73 9.49 16.77
CA VAL A 77 -21.58 8.30 16.60
C VAL A 77 -21.67 7.50 17.91
N LEU A 78 -20.56 7.30 18.61
CA LEU A 78 -20.51 6.56 19.88
C LEU A 78 -21.37 7.25 20.95
N GLU A 79 -21.27 8.57 21.06
CA GLU A 79 -22.10 9.38 21.97
C GLU A 79 -23.60 9.24 21.63
N LYS A 80 -23.97 9.35 20.35
CA LYS A 80 -25.36 9.19 19.88
C LYS A 80 -25.97 7.84 20.27
N TYR A 81 -25.17 6.78 20.29
CA TYR A 81 -25.62 5.43 20.65
C TYR A 81 -25.40 5.10 22.14
N ASN A 82 -24.98 6.07 22.98
CA ASN A 82 -24.61 5.88 24.38
C ASN A 82 -23.63 4.71 24.58
N TYR A 83 -22.59 4.67 23.74
CA TYR A 83 -21.61 3.59 23.76
C TYR A 83 -20.57 3.86 24.86
N ASP A 84 -20.56 3.02 25.90
CA ASP A 84 -19.80 3.25 27.13
C ASP A 84 -18.29 2.93 27.04
N ARG A 85 -17.78 2.49 25.87
CA ARG A 85 -16.40 2.05 25.70
C ARG A 85 -15.68 2.75 24.55
N PRO A 86 -15.51 4.07 24.58
CA PRO A 86 -14.87 4.82 23.48
C PRO A 86 -13.38 4.48 23.27
N GLU A 87 -12.69 4.01 24.34
CA GLU A 87 -11.24 3.72 24.33
C GLU A 87 -10.91 2.24 24.09
N CYS A 88 -11.72 1.59 23.35
CA CYS A 88 -11.51 0.19 23.04
C CYS A 88 -10.37 -0.04 22.05
N THR A 89 -9.44 -0.90 22.42
CA THR A 89 -8.25 -1.28 21.63
C THR A 89 -8.30 -2.71 21.12
N THR A 90 -9.34 -3.48 21.49
CA THR A 90 -9.44 -4.87 21.08
C THR A 90 -10.06 -5.00 19.68
N ARG A 91 -9.68 -6.06 18.96
CA ARG A 91 -10.22 -6.38 17.64
C ARG A 91 -11.75 -6.48 17.62
N ALA A 92 -12.34 -7.19 18.59
CA ALA A 92 -13.79 -7.38 18.67
C ALA A 92 -14.53 -6.06 18.77
N CYS A 93 -14.04 -5.18 19.61
CA CYS A 93 -14.61 -3.86 19.80
C CYS A 93 -14.37 -2.94 18.60
N ALA A 94 -13.21 -3.00 17.96
CA ALA A 94 -12.96 -2.25 16.73
C ALA A 94 -13.99 -2.59 15.63
N ILE A 95 -14.35 -3.86 15.50
CA ILE A 95 -15.36 -4.33 14.57
C ILE A 95 -16.76 -3.83 14.98
N GLU A 96 -17.10 -3.89 16.26
CA GLU A 96 -18.37 -3.39 16.80
C GLU A 96 -18.53 -1.89 16.55
N ILE A 97 -17.52 -1.10 16.86
CA ILE A 97 -17.52 0.34 16.59
C ILE A 97 -17.61 0.58 15.07
N GLY A 98 -16.88 -0.18 14.26
CA GLY A 98 -16.93 -0.08 12.81
C GLY A 98 -18.34 -0.32 12.24
N ARG A 99 -19.11 -1.24 12.85
CA ARG A 99 -20.52 -1.49 12.49
C ARG A 99 -21.39 -0.31 12.88
N LEU A 100 -21.21 0.25 14.08
CA LEU A 100 -21.97 1.42 14.55
C LEU A 100 -21.73 2.64 13.67
N VAL A 101 -20.47 2.89 13.32
CA VAL A 101 -20.06 4.01 12.45
C VAL A 101 -20.47 3.77 10.99
N GLY A 102 -20.71 2.51 10.59
CA GLY A 102 -21.12 2.15 9.24
C GLY A 102 -19.96 2.14 8.23
N VAL A 103 -18.73 1.91 8.68
CA VAL A 103 -17.56 1.79 7.81
C VAL A 103 -17.40 0.38 7.25
N LYS A 104 -16.72 0.26 6.10
CA LYS A 104 -16.43 -1.05 5.50
C LYS A 104 -15.24 -1.72 6.16
N ASN A 105 -14.24 -0.93 6.55
CA ASN A 105 -13.01 -1.43 7.12
C ASN A 105 -12.66 -0.67 8.40
N VAL A 106 -11.97 -1.35 9.30
CA VAL A 106 -11.35 -0.76 10.48
C VAL A 106 -9.88 -1.16 10.54
N ILE A 107 -9.04 -0.28 11.07
CA ILE A 107 -7.68 -0.60 11.48
C ILE A 107 -7.64 -0.57 13.01
N THR A 108 -7.05 -1.60 13.60
CA THR A 108 -6.69 -1.67 15.02
C THR A 108 -5.27 -2.19 15.15
N GLY A 109 -4.64 -1.97 16.30
CA GLY A 109 -3.26 -2.39 16.50
C GLY A 109 -2.72 -2.02 17.86
N SER A 110 -1.39 -2.10 17.98
CA SER A 110 -0.67 -1.76 19.19
C SER A 110 0.67 -1.11 18.91
N PHE A 111 1.08 -0.22 19.79
CA PHE A 111 2.42 0.32 19.92
C PHE A 111 2.98 -0.12 21.28
N VAL A 112 4.00 -0.95 21.31
CA VAL A 112 4.55 -1.50 22.55
C VAL A 112 6.04 -1.23 22.62
N SER A 113 6.48 -0.61 23.73
CA SER A 113 7.91 -0.42 24.02
C SER A 113 8.30 -1.25 25.23
N SER A 114 9.40 -1.98 25.13
CA SER A 114 9.98 -2.77 26.20
C SER A 114 11.51 -2.66 26.15
N GLY A 115 12.08 -2.01 27.16
CA GLY A 115 13.51 -1.66 27.16
C GLY A 115 13.84 -0.74 25.98
N ASP A 116 14.84 -1.12 25.18
CA ASP A 116 15.29 -0.34 24.02
C ASP A 116 14.54 -0.70 22.72
N SER A 117 13.54 -1.58 22.80
CA SER A 117 12.79 -2.06 21.63
C SER A 117 11.38 -1.51 21.60
N THR A 118 10.98 -0.99 20.45
CA THR A 118 9.60 -0.56 20.19
C THR A 118 9.05 -1.34 19.01
N SER A 119 7.82 -1.84 19.15
CA SER A 119 7.12 -2.59 18.10
C SER A 119 5.81 -1.91 17.72
N VAL A 120 5.43 -2.05 16.46
CA VAL A 120 4.13 -1.70 15.91
C VAL A 120 3.49 -2.94 15.32
N GLN A 121 2.23 -3.17 15.64
CA GLN A 121 1.40 -4.18 15.00
C GLN A 121 0.08 -3.52 14.61
N ALA A 122 -0.40 -3.81 13.41
CA ALA A 122 -1.66 -3.28 12.92
C ALA A 122 -2.33 -4.26 11.96
N GLU A 123 -3.67 -4.28 11.99
CA GLU A 123 -4.51 -5.12 11.15
C GLU A 123 -5.60 -4.28 10.49
N LEU A 124 -5.78 -4.47 9.18
CA LEU A 124 -6.95 -3.99 8.43
C LEU A 124 -7.99 -5.11 8.41
N ILE A 125 -9.17 -4.83 8.94
CA ILE A 125 -10.24 -5.79 9.13
C ILE A 125 -11.46 -5.34 8.32
N MET A 126 -12.06 -6.26 7.56
CA MET A 126 -13.35 -6.04 6.92
C MET A 126 -14.46 -6.23 7.95
N VAL A 127 -15.23 -5.16 8.21
CA VAL A 127 -16.27 -5.13 9.26
C VAL A 127 -17.41 -6.10 8.99
N ARG A 128 -17.71 -6.42 7.70
CA ARG A 128 -18.83 -7.26 7.32
C ARG A 128 -18.70 -8.72 7.75
N ASP A 129 -17.50 -9.27 7.64
CA ASP A 129 -17.23 -10.71 7.84
C ASP A 129 -16.10 -10.97 8.84
N ASP A 130 -15.65 -9.92 9.53
CA ASP A 130 -14.63 -9.95 10.58
C ASP A 130 -13.26 -10.52 10.10
N SER A 131 -13.03 -10.47 8.79
CA SER A 131 -11.82 -11.01 8.19
C SER A 131 -10.68 -9.99 8.16
N ILE A 132 -9.47 -10.44 8.53
CA ILE A 132 -8.25 -9.66 8.31
C ILE A 132 -7.94 -9.67 6.82
N GLN A 133 -7.85 -8.49 6.22
CA GLN A 133 -7.45 -8.33 4.83
C GLN A 133 -5.94 -8.13 4.69
N PHE A 134 -5.39 -7.29 5.54
CA PHE A 134 -3.97 -7.00 5.59
C PHE A 134 -3.50 -6.89 7.04
N SER A 135 -2.26 -7.25 7.28
CA SER A 135 -1.59 -7.04 8.56
C SER A 135 -0.19 -6.51 8.34
N SER A 136 0.30 -5.75 9.31
CA SER A 136 1.68 -5.26 9.36
C SER A 136 2.22 -5.45 10.75
N ALA A 137 3.49 -5.84 10.83
CA ALA A 137 4.25 -5.88 12.08
C ALA A 137 5.65 -5.35 11.81
N GLY A 138 6.13 -4.47 12.69
CA GLY A 138 7.47 -3.91 12.66
C GLY A 138 8.03 -3.81 14.07
N GLN A 139 9.34 -3.96 14.18
CA GLN A 139 10.06 -3.79 15.43
C GLN A 139 11.34 -3.03 15.16
N HIS A 140 11.65 -2.10 16.04
CA HIS A 140 12.88 -1.33 15.99
C HIS A 140 13.55 -1.33 17.36
N VAL A 141 14.88 -1.40 17.36
CA VAL A 141 15.73 -1.26 18.56
C VAL A 141 16.43 0.08 18.46
N GLY A 142 16.20 0.96 19.42
CA GLY A 142 16.77 2.30 19.46
C GLY A 142 15.74 3.40 19.71
N LYS A 143 16.01 4.59 19.17
CA LYS A 143 15.15 5.76 19.39
C LYS A 143 13.80 5.59 18.68
N THR A 144 12.74 6.13 19.30
CA THR A 144 11.38 6.07 18.73
C THR A 144 11.25 6.75 17.36
N ASP A 145 12.06 7.78 17.09
CA ASP A 145 12.07 8.45 15.78
C ASP A 145 12.44 7.51 14.64
N ASP A 146 13.24 6.50 14.92
CA ASP A 146 13.64 5.49 13.95
C ASP A 146 12.49 4.52 13.61
N LEU A 147 11.36 4.59 14.33
CA LEU A 147 10.14 3.83 14.03
C LEU A 147 9.33 4.43 12.87
N ILE A 148 9.56 5.69 12.52
CA ILE A 148 8.81 6.38 11.45
C ILE A 148 8.82 5.60 10.11
N PRO A 149 9.94 5.06 9.62
CA PRO A 149 9.92 4.22 8.41
C PRO A 149 9.06 2.96 8.56
N HIS A 150 8.99 2.37 9.76
CA HIS A 150 8.12 1.21 10.02
C HIS A 150 6.64 1.58 9.95
N ILE A 151 6.24 2.78 10.43
CA ILE A 151 4.88 3.30 10.28
C ILE A 151 4.53 3.50 8.80
N GLN A 152 5.44 4.05 7.98
CA GLN A 152 5.23 4.18 6.54
C GLN A 152 5.06 2.82 5.85
N ILE A 153 5.85 1.83 6.26
CA ILE A 153 5.72 0.45 5.76
C ILE A 153 4.35 -0.12 6.16
N ALA A 154 3.93 0.08 7.41
CA ALA A 154 2.62 -0.37 7.90
C ALA A 154 1.48 0.26 7.08
N ALA A 155 1.51 1.57 6.84
CA ALA A 155 0.52 2.27 6.03
C ALA A 155 0.39 1.69 4.61
N LEU A 156 1.54 1.43 3.95
CA LEU A 156 1.55 0.82 2.62
C LEU A 156 1.00 -0.61 2.64
N GLN A 157 1.46 -1.45 3.57
CA GLN A 157 1.01 -2.85 3.69
C GLN A 157 -0.49 -2.94 3.98
N LEU A 158 -1.01 -2.13 4.91
CA LEU A 158 -2.43 -2.06 5.23
C LEU A 158 -3.28 -1.53 4.05
N SER A 159 -2.66 -0.75 3.17
CA SER A 159 -3.29 -0.28 1.93
C SER A 159 -3.15 -1.26 0.76
N GLY A 160 -2.56 -2.45 0.98
CA GLY A 160 -2.34 -3.45 -0.05
C GLY A 160 -1.21 -3.09 -1.03
N ILE A 161 -0.31 -2.18 -0.66
CA ILE A 161 0.79 -1.71 -1.48
C ILE A 161 2.11 -2.28 -0.96
N LYS A 162 2.93 -2.81 -1.87
CA LYS A 162 4.27 -3.29 -1.51
C LYS A 162 5.19 -2.11 -1.22
N PRO A 163 5.87 -2.07 -0.05
CA PRO A 163 6.89 -1.08 0.25
C PRO A 163 8.06 -1.16 -0.74
N SER A 164 8.69 -0.02 -1.03
CA SER A 164 9.89 0.03 -1.86
C SER A 164 11.12 -0.51 -1.12
N ASP A 165 12.08 -1.05 -1.87
CA ASP A 165 13.33 -1.55 -1.29
C ASP A 165 14.10 -0.42 -0.56
N ALA A 166 14.06 0.81 -1.09
CA ALA A 166 14.67 1.98 -0.44
C ALA A 166 14.06 2.26 0.95
N LEU A 167 12.74 2.12 1.11
CA LEU A 167 12.07 2.28 2.40
C LEU A 167 12.40 1.14 3.36
N LEU A 168 12.47 -0.09 2.86
CA LEU A 168 12.88 -1.25 3.66
C LEU A 168 14.32 -1.15 4.16
N ILE A 169 15.24 -0.62 3.33
CA ILE A 169 16.63 -0.31 3.73
C ILE A 169 16.64 0.76 4.81
N LYS A 170 15.85 1.84 4.64
CA LYS A 170 15.76 2.91 5.63
C LYS A 170 15.22 2.42 6.98
N ALA A 171 14.33 1.43 6.97
CA ALA A 171 13.80 0.78 8.17
C ALA A 171 14.75 -0.28 8.75
N GLY A 172 15.90 -0.54 8.13
CA GLY A 172 16.83 -1.60 8.56
C GLY A 172 16.34 -3.03 8.31
N LEU A 173 15.26 -3.19 7.53
CA LEU A 173 14.66 -4.50 7.20
C LEU A 173 15.32 -5.16 5.98
N LEU A 174 16.03 -4.38 5.17
CA LEU A 174 16.90 -4.88 4.11
C LEU A 174 18.29 -4.27 4.30
N THR A 175 19.31 -5.09 4.16
CA THR A 175 20.68 -4.58 4.08
C THR A 175 20.88 -3.96 2.70
N ALA A 176 21.54 -2.81 2.64
CA ALA A 176 21.98 -2.16 1.39
C ALA A 176 23.10 -2.94 0.67
N ASN A 177 23.30 -4.21 0.99
CA ASN A 177 24.08 -5.11 0.17
C ASN A 177 23.36 -5.31 -1.16
N VAL A 178 23.41 -4.27 -1.96
CA VAL A 178 23.52 -4.43 -3.38
C VAL A 178 24.82 -5.21 -3.57
N GLU A 179 24.76 -6.55 -3.60
CA GLU A 179 25.63 -7.24 -4.54
C GLU A 179 25.40 -6.48 -5.84
N GLU A 180 26.37 -5.66 -6.21
CA GLU A 180 26.43 -5.08 -7.56
C GLU A 180 26.25 -6.29 -8.45
N ASN A 181 25.03 -6.48 -8.96
CA ASN A 181 24.64 -7.66 -9.68
C ASN A 181 25.79 -7.96 -10.62
N LYS A 182 26.33 -9.18 -10.62
CA LYS A 182 27.41 -9.60 -11.55
C LYS A 182 27.14 -9.11 -12.96
N LEU A 183 25.84 -8.96 -13.28
CA LEU A 183 25.34 -8.37 -14.52
C LEU A 183 25.69 -6.88 -14.66
N ILE A 184 25.53 -6.06 -13.61
CA ILE A 184 25.86 -4.62 -13.63
C ILE A 184 27.38 -4.42 -13.70
N LYS A 185 28.17 -5.24 -12.97
CA LYS A 185 29.64 -5.27 -13.10
C LYS A 185 30.05 -5.68 -14.51
N PHE A 186 29.41 -6.72 -15.05
CA PHE A 186 29.65 -7.18 -16.42
C PHE A 186 29.28 -6.10 -17.45
N LEU A 187 28.11 -5.45 -17.33
CA LEU A 187 27.68 -4.37 -18.21
C LEU A 187 28.58 -3.15 -18.14
N LYS A 188 28.98 -2.71 -16.93
CA LYS A 188 29.97 -1.62 -16.75
C LYS A 188 31.32 -1.98 -17.36
N SER A 189 31.81 -3.21 -17.16
CA SER A 189 33.05 -3.71 -17.78
C SER A 189 32.94 -3.75 -19.31
N TRP A 190 31.83 -4.24 -19.84
CA TRP A 190 31.56 -4.30 -21.28
C TRP A 190 31.47 -2.90 -21.90
N PHE A 191 30.76 -1.97 -21.25
CA PHE A 191 30.64 -0.58 -21.72
C PHE A 191 31.98 0.17 -21.73
N ASN A 192 32.82 -0.06 -20.73
CA ASN A 192 34.18 0.52 -20.70
C ASN A 192 35.07 -0.06 -21.78
N LYS A 193 34.92 -1.36 -22.08
CA LYS A 193 35.67 -2.03 -23.13
C LYS A 193 35.28 -1.59 -24.55
N THR A 194 33.98 -1.36 -24.78
CA THR A 194 33.48 -0.83 -26.07
C THR A 194 33.86 0.63 -26.26
N LYS A 195 33.87 1.44 -25.21
CA LYS A 195 34.29 2.84 -25.24
C LYS A 195 35.79 2.95 -25.60
N SER A 196 36.65 2.08 -25.04
CA SER A 196 38.08 2.07 -25.37
C SER A 196 38.36 1.59 -26.78
N PHE A 197 37.52 0.68 -27.31
CA PHE A 197 37.62 0.18 -28.71
C PHE A 197 37.22 1.25 -29.73
N LEU A 198 36.14 2.01 -29.43
CA LEU A 198 35.72 3.11 -30.31
C LEU A 198 36.70 4.30 -30.28
N TYR A 199 37.35 4.55 -29.14
CA TYR A 199 38.37 5.59 -29.05
C TYR A 199 39.65 5.24 -29.82
N ARG A 200 40.04 3.97 -29.82
CA ARG A 200 41.23 3.49 -30.57
C ARG A 200 41.02 3.52 -32.08
N ASN A 201 39.82 3.17 -32.55
CA ASN A 201 39.50 3.17 -33.99
C ASN A 201 39.31 4.59 -34.58
N ASN A 202 39.06 5.60 -33.75
CA ASN A 202 39.04 6.99 -34.20
C ASN A 202 40.46 7.60 -34.32
N ILE A 203 41.42 7.14 -33.52
CA ILE A 203 42.81 7.64 -33.60
C ILE A 203 43.54 7.07 -34.83
N GLU A 204 43.26 5.78 -35.25
CA GLU A 204 43.82 5.20 -36.44
C GLU A 204 43.31 5.83 -37.77
N LYS A 205 42.15 6.50 -37.74
CA LYS A 205 41.59 7.17 -38.93
C LYS A 205 42.17 8.57 -39.15
N ASP A 206 42.71 9.20 -38.14
CA ASP A 206 43.29 10.54 -38.25
C ASP A 206 44.79 10.52 -38.63
N GLU A 207 45.43 9.31 -38.61
CA GLU A 207 46.86 9.15 -39.06
C GLU A 207 46.99 8.70 -40.52
N GLU A 208 45.90 8.35 -41.24
CA GLU A 208 45.92 7.98 -42.67
C GLU A 208 45.61 9.16 -43.61
N VAL A 209 45.57 10.40 -43.14
CA VAL A 209 45.29 11.62 -43.94
C VAL A 209 46.39 12.68 -43.81
N GLU A 210 47.68 12.28 -43.81
CA GLU A 210 48.82 13.18 -44.11
C GLU A 210 49.71 12.61 -45.23
#